data_e14c8a256a21b3aede0eb6af42cd5dde
#
_entry.id   e14c8a256a21b3aede0eb6af42cd5dde
#
_cell.length_a   1.000
_cell.length_b   1.000
_cell.length_c   1.000
_cell.angle_alpha   90.00
_cell.angle_beta   90.00
_cell.angle_gamma   90.00
#
_symmetry.space_group_name_H-M   'P 1'
#
loop_
_entity.id
_entity.type
_entity.pdbx_description
1 polymer ?
#
loop_
_entity_poly.entity_id
_entity_poly.type
_entity_poly.pdbx_seq_one_letter_code
_entity_poly.pdbx_strand_id
1 'polypeptide(L)'
;MTWLDRWLQRRRIDQARPYIRFGARVLDIGSAEGALFIRLRARIGEGVGVDPALDRPVEGPGYRLLPGRFPDSLEGAQPFDAITMLAVLEHIPEGALAAVIRSCAELLKPGGRLIITVPSPQVDRLLHWLMRWGFVDGMSAHEHHGFDVRMTPALFSREGLRLVMARRFQLGLNNLFVFEKPSGVPALAEARP
;
A
#
# COMPACT_ATOMS: atom_id res chain seq x y z
N MET A 1 -7.90 10.87 15.10
CA MET A 1 -8.47 9.91 14.12
C MET A 1 -9.94 9.67 14.45
N THR A 2 -10.86 10.01 13.54
CA THR A 2 -12.32 9.86 13.75
C THR A 2 -12.75 8.40 13.68
N TRP A 3 -14.00 8.09 14.09
CA TRP A 3 -14.57 6.74 13.93
C TRP A 3 -14.69 6.35 12.44
N LEU A 4 -14.94 7.34 11.57
CA LEU A 4 -15.04 7.14 10.12
C LEU A 4 -13.69 6.76 9.53
N ASP A 5 -12.61 7.44 9.92
CA ASP A 5 -11.24 7.12 9.46
C ASP A 5 -10.87 5.69 9.82
N ARG A 6 -11.17 5.27 11.07
CA ARG A 6 -10.95 3.90 11.53
C ARG A 6 -11.77 2.88 10.76
N TRP A 7 -13.02 3.20 10.43
CA TRP A 7 -13.87 2.35 9.61
C TRP A 7 -13.31 2.21 8.19
N LEU A 8 -12.92 3.32 7.55
CA LEU A 8 -12.31 3.33 6.21
C LEU A 8 -11.00 2.54 6.20
N GLN A 9 -10.12 2.73 7.17
CA GLN A 9 -8.87 2.00 7.32
C GLN A 9 -9.12 0.49 7.46
N ARG A 10 -10.04 0.08 8.33
CA ARG A 10 -10.41 -1.34 8.49
C ARG A 10 -10.90 -1.95 7.18
N ARG A 11 -11.74 -1.23 6.43
CA ARG A 11 -12.24 -1.70 5.13
C ARG A 11 -11.12 -1.86 4.11
N ARG A 12 -10.14 -0.95 4.06
CA ARG A 12 -8.95 -1.09 3.19
C ARG A 12 -8.13 -2.33 3.55
N ILE A 13 -7.89 -2.56 4.84
CA ILE A 13 -7.18 -3.75 5.32
C ILE A 13 -7.93 -5.04 4.95
N ASP A 14 -9.26 -5.06 5.11
CA ASP A 14 -10.09 -6.21 4.74
C ASP A 14 -10.03 -6.51 3.24
N GLN A 15 -9.92 -5.47 2.40
CA GLN A 15 -9.73 -5.63 0.96
C GLN A 15 -8.35 -6.18 0.60
N ALA A 16 -7.30 -5.83 1.35
CA ALA A 16 -5.94 -6.34 1.16
C ALA A 16 -5.78 -7.79 1.65
N ARG A 17 -6.49 -8.18 2.69
CA ARG A 17 -6.39 -9.49 3.37
C ARG A 17 -6.35 -10.71 2.44
N PRO A 18 -7.20 -10.87 1.41
CA PRO A 18 -7.20 -12.06 0.55
C PRO A 18 -5.89 -12.26 -0.23
N TYR A 19 -5.12 -11.21 -0.41
CA TYR A 19 -3.90 -11.20 -1.21
C TYR A 19 -2.62 -11.39 -0.38
N ILE A 20 -2.73 -11.39 0.96
CA ILE A 20 -1.65 -11.68 1.89
C ILE A 20 -1.76 -13.16 2.28
N ARG A 21 -0.74 -13.97 2.01
CA ARG A 21 -0.70 -15.39 2.36
C ARG A 21 -0.55 -15.60 3.87
N PHE A 22 -0.95 -16.76 4.35
CA PHE A 22 -0.67 -17.14 5.74
C PHE A 22 0.83 -17.30 5.96
N GLY A 23 1.31 -16.82 7.11
CA GLY A 23 2.74 -16.85 7.47
C GLY A 23 3.61 -15.88 6.67
N ALA A 24 3.01 -14.99 5.87
CA ALA A 24 3.73 -14.04 5.04
C ALA A 24 4.58 -13.08 5.87
N ARG A 25 5.76 -12.74 5.35
CA ARG A 25 6.56 -11.59 5.76
C ARG A 25 6.05 -10.36 5.02
N VAL A 26 5.51 -9.39 5.74
CA VAL A 26 4.76 -8.26 5.20
C VAL A 26 5.43 -6.93 5.52
N LEU A 27 5.59 -6.08 4.51
CA LEU A 27 5.93 -4.68 4.67
C LEU A 27 4.64 -3.84 4.53
N ASP A 28 4.41 -2.92 5.46
CA ASP A 28 3.33 -1.92 5.38
C ASP A 28 3.93 -0.52 5.30
N ILE A 29 3.81 0.11 4.12
CA ILE A 29 4.27 1.47 3.87
C ILE A 29 3.14 2.42 4.25
N GLY A 30 3.43 3.40 5.14
CA GLY A 30 2.41 4.25 5.75
C GLY A 30 1.63 3.50 6.84
N SER A 31 2.37 2.77 7.69
CA SER A 31 1.82 1.83 8.67
C SER A 31 1.09 2.50 9.84
N ALA A 32 1.29 3.81 10.05
CA ALA A 32 0.79 4.55 11.21
C ALA A 32 1.02 3.76 12.52
N GLU A 33 -0.03 3.49 13.28
CA GLU A 33 0.00 2.75 14.55
C GLU A 33 -0.01 1.20 14.37
N GLY A 34 0.24 0.68 13.16
CA GLY A 34 0.30 -0.76 12.88
C GLY A 34 -1.05 -1.46 12.79
N ALA A 35 -2.11 -0.73 12.42
CA ALA A 35 -3.48 -1.27 12.35
C ALA A 35 -3.60 -2.51 11.45
N LEU A 36 -2.82 -2.61 10.37
CA LEU A 36 -2.78 -3.78 9.50
C LEU A 36 -2.30 -5.02 10.27
N PHE A 37 -1.20 -4.91 11.00
CA PHE A 37 -0.61 -6.02 11.77
C PHE A 37 -1.51 -6.47 12.91
N ILE A 38 -2.10 -5.53 13.64
CA ILE A 38 -3.05 -5.82 14.71
C ILE A 38 -4.25 -6.60 14.16
N ARG A 39 -4.82 -6.15 13.02
CA ARG A 39 -6.01 -6.76 12.43
C ARG A 39 -5.75 -8.11 11.76
N LEU A 40 -4.58 -8.28 11.15
CA LEU A 40 -4.20 -9.50 10.41
C LEU A 40 -3.23 -10.40 11.18
N ARG A 41 -3.07 -10.20 12.50
CA ARG A 41 -2.09 -10.87 13.36
C ARG A 41 -2.03 -12.40 13.14
N ALA A 42 -3.17 -13.08 13.06
CA ALA A 42 -3.22 -14.53 12.87
C ALA A 42 -2.77 -14.99 11.48
N ARG A 43 -2.57 -14.04 10.55
CA ARG A 43 -2.22 -14.32 9.15
C ARG A 43 -0.78 -13.99 8.82
N ILE A 44 -0.21 -13.00 9.48
CA ILE A 44 1.13 -12.48 9.21
C ILE A 44 2.13 -13.21 10.08
N GLY A 45 3.21 -13.71 9.47
CA GLY A 45 4.31 -14.36 10.19
C GLY A 45 5.27 -13.35 10.78
N GLU A 46 5.64 -12.33 9.99
CA GLU A 46 6.50 -11.22 10.39
C GLU A 46 6.01 -9.92 9.73
N GLY A 47 5.87 -8.86 10.51
CA GLY A 47 5.46 -7.55 10.04
C GLY A 47 6.58 -6.51 10.19
N VAL A 48 6.78 -5.69 9.15
CA VAL A 48 7.59 -4.48 9.22
C VAL A 48 6.75 -3.32 8.71
N GLY A 49 6.57 -2.30 9.53
CA GLY A 49 5.89 -1.06 9.13
C GLY A 49 6.88 0.09 9.03
N VAL A 50 6.66 1.01 8.10
CA VAL A 50 7.42 2.27 7.99
C VAL A 50 6.45 3.42 7.89
N ASP A 51 6.65 4.44 8.73
CA ASP A 51 5.81 5.65 8.71
C ASP A 51 6.60 6.88 9.18
N PRO A 52 6.57 7.99 8.43
CA PRO A 52 7.26 9.21 8.82
C PRO A 52 6.63 9.93 10.03
N ALA A 53 5.41 9.57 10.42
CA ALA A 53 4.73 10.15 11.58
C ALA A 53 5.13 9.48 12.90
N LEU A 54 5.94 8.42 12.87
CA LEU A 54 6.45 7.78 14.07
C LEU A 54 7.68 8.54 14.60
N ASP A 55 7.72 8.82 15.89
CA ASP A 55 8.86 9.47 16.54
C ASP A 55 9.98 8.48 16.90
N ARG A 56 9.62 7.21 17.09
CA ARG A 56 10.53 6.13 17.54
C ARG A 56 10.06 4.78 17.04
N PRO A 57 10.96 3.77 16.98
CA PRO A 57 10.56 2.40 16.70
C PRO A 57 9.57 1.88 17.74
N VAL A 58 8.61 1.08 17.27
CA VAL A 58 7.60 0.41 18.09
C VAL A 58 7.65 -1.08 17.82
N GLU A 59 7.77 -1.87 18.88
CA GLU A 59 7.72 -3.34 18.80
C GLU A 59 6.33 -3.83 19.21
N GLY A 60 5.77 -4.70 18.41
CA GLY A 60 4.50 -5.39 18.67
C GLY A 60 4.61 -6.89 18.48
N PRO A 61 3.60 -7.66 18.89
CA PRO A 61 3.60 -9.12 18.73
C PRO A 61 3.66 -9.55 17.28
N GLY A 62 4.86 -9.96 16.80
CA GLY A 62 5.10 -10.40 15.43
C GLY A 62 5.27 -9.27 14.41
N TYR A 63 5.44 -8.03 14.84
CA TYR A 63 5.75 -6.91 13.96
C TYR A 63 6.60 -5.84 14.64
N ARG A 64 7.27 -5.03 13.84
CA ARG A 64 7.97 -3.80 14.27
C ARG A 64 7.58 -2.64 13.34
N LEU A 65 7.49 -1.44 13.90
CA LEU A 65 7.26 -0.20 13.16
C LEU A 65 8.51 0.67 13.27
N LEU A 66 8.92 1.22 12.14
CA LEU A 66 10.13 2.02 12.00
C LEU A 66 9.75 3.46 11.63
N PRO A 67 10.31 4.46 12.30
CA PRO A 67 10.15 5.85 11.90
C PRO A 67 10.92 6.12 10.61
N GLY A 68 10.38 7.03 9.80
CA GLY A 68 11.02 7.53 8.59
C GLY A 68 10.30 7.20 7.32
N ARG A 69 10.94 7.53 6.20
CA ARG A 69 10.35 7.41 4.86
C ARG A 69 10.86 6.15 4.16
N PHE A 70 9.96 5.51 3.45
CA PHE A 70 10.29 4.44 2.51
C PHE A 70 10.86 5.08 1.22
N PRO A 71 11.95 4.51 0.64
CA PRO A 71 12.64 3.28 1.03
C PRO A 71 13.76 3.45 2.08
N ASP A 72 14.18 4.67 2.39
CA ASP A 72 15.42 5.00 3.14
C ASP A 72 15.51 4.29 4.49
N SER A 73 14.37 4.12 5.19
CA SER A 73 14.32 3.47 6.51
C SER A 73 14.42 1.94 6.46
N LEU A 74 14.57 1.34 5.27
CA LEU A 74 14.64 -0.12 5.08
C LEU A 74 15.90 -0.59 4.37
N GLU A 75 16.97 0.18 4.42
CA GLU A 75 18.24 -0.20 3.81
C GLU A 75 18.71 -1.56 4.34
N GLY A 76 19.06 -2.47 3.42
CA GLY A 76 19.49 -3.83 3.75
C GLY A 76 18.36 -4.79 4.20
N ALA A 77 17.09 -4.40 4.09
CA ALA A 77 15.98 -5.27 4.46
C ALA A 77 15.89 -6.53 3.56
N GLN A 78 15.58 -7.68 4.18
CA GLN A 78 15.29 -8.92 3.44
C GLN A 78 13.96 -8.79 2.68
N PRO A 79 13.83 -9.45 1.51
CA PRO A 79 12.62 -9.37 0.69
C PRO A 79 11.35 -9.85 1.39
N PHE A 80 10.21 -9.30 0.97
CA PHE A 80 8.88 -9.53 1.55
C PHE A 80 8.00 -10.40 0.65
N ASP A 81 7.10 -11.17 1.25
CA ASP A 81 6.07 -11.95 0.55
C ASP A 81 4.92 -11.04 0.09
N ALA A 82 4.67 -9.98 0.85
CA ALA A 82 3.70 -8.95 0.47
C ALA A 82 4.16 -7.57 0.93
N ILE A 83 3.85 -6.55 0.12
CA ILE A 83 3.99 -5.14 0.45
C ILE A 83 2.61 -4.51 0.36
N THR A 84 2.23 -3.71 1.35
CA THR A 84 0.97 -2.95 1.37
C THR A 84 1.23 -1.45 1.35
N MET A 85 0.37 -0.73 0.63
CA MET A 85 0.35 0.73 0.51
C MET A 85 -1.11 1.19 0.51
N LEU A 86 -1.67 1.38 1.71
CA LEU A 86 -3.12 1.57 1.88
C LEU A 86 -3.46 3.04 2.09
N ALA A 87 -3.82 3.74 1.01
CA ALA A 87 -4.06 5.19 0.96
C ALA A 87 -2.79 5.98 1.33
N VAL A 88 -1.71 5.71 0.62
CA VAL A 88 -0.39 6.33 0.79
C VAL A 88 0.14 6.89 -0.53
N LEU A 89 -0.15 6.23 -1.65
CA LEU A 89 0.42 6.54 -2.95
C LEU A 89 0.16 7.99 -3.38
N GLU A 90 -1.01 8.52 -3.04
CA GLU A 90 -1.45 9.89 -3.31
C GLU A 90 -0.67 10.96 -2.54
N HIS A 91 0.04 10.56 -1.48
CA HIS A 91 0.85 11.45 -0.64
C HIS A 91 2.34 11.40 -0.99
N ILE A 92 2.74 10.54 -1.92
CA ILE A 92 4.13 10.44 -2.35
C ILE A 92 4.43 11.57 -3.35
N PRO A 93 5.43 12.42 -3.07
CA PRO A 93 5.85 13.44 -4.02
C PRO A 93 6.24 12.83 -5.37
N GLU A 94 5.88 13.48 -6.46
CA GLU A 94 6.12 12.99 -7.83
C GLU A 94 7.60 12.63 -8.05
N GLY A 95 8.52 13.44 -7.55
CA GLY A 95 9.97 13.20 -7.65
C GLY A 95 10.45 11.96 -6.89
N ALA A 96 9.73 11.48 -5.88
CA ALA A 96 10.08 10.29 -5.10
C ALA A 96 9.38 9.02 -5.63
N LEU A 97 8.32 9.17 -6.42
CA LEU A 97 7.45 8.08 -6.83
C LEU A 97 8.19 6.96 -7.57
N ALA A 98 9.08 7.31 -8.50
CA ALA A 98 9.86 6.33 -9.26
C ALA A 98 10.78 5.48 -8.37
N ALA A 99 11.42 6.10 -7.38
CA ALA A 99 12.28 5.40 -6.42
C ALA A 99 11.45 4.44 -5.54
N VAL A 100 10.31 4.90 -5.04
CA VAL A 100 9.39 4.09 -4.24
C VAL A 100 8.90 2.85 -5.02
N ILE A 101 8.48 3.02 -6.28
CA ILE A 101 7.99 1.91 -7.12
C ILE A 101 9.09 0.88 -7.37
N ARG A 102 10.30 1.35 -7.72
CA ARG A 102 11.47 0.47 -7.94
C ARG A 102 11.81 -0.31 -6.68
N SER A 103 11.89 0.35 -5.53
CA SER A 103 12.20 -0.30 -4.26
C SER A 103 11.13 -1.31 -3.85
N CYS A 104 9.85 -1.06 -4.14
CA CYS A 104 8.79 -2.07 -3.97
C CYS A 104 9.06 -3.31 -4.84
N ALA A 105 9.43 -3.12 -6.11
CA ALA A 105 9.73 -4.24 -7.00
C ALA A 105 10.97 -5.03 -6.57
N GLU A 106 12.01 -4.35 -6.09
CA GLU A 106 13.25 -4.97 -5.59
C GLU A 106 12.99 -5.77 -4.31
N LEU A 107 12.27 -5.19 -3.35
CA LEU A 107 12.00 -5.79 -2.05
C LEU A 107 10.90 -6.87 -2.07
N LEU A 108 10.20 -7.07 -3.16
CA LEU A 108 9.30 -8.21 -3.31
C LEU A 108 10.06 -9.49 -3.66
N LYS A 109 9.73 -10.59 -3.00
CA LYS A 109 10.14 -11.93 -3.43
C LYS A 109 9.51 -12.27 -4.79
N PRO A 110 10.12 -13.15 -5.61
CA PRO A 110 9.43 -13.75 -6.75
C PRO A 110 8.10 -14.38 -6.33
N GLY A 111 7.01 -14.08 -7.05
CA GLY A 111 5.64 -14.45 -6.67
C GLY A 111 5.05 -13.65 -5.49
N GLY A 112 5.78 -12.69 -4.95
CA GLY A 112 5.30 -11.75 -3.94
C GLY A 112 4.31 -10.74 -4.51
N ARG A 113 3.49 -10.14 -3.65
CA ARG A 113 2.41 -9.25 -4.05
C ARG A 113 2.55 -7.85 -3.45
N LEU A 114 2.33 -6.84 -4.29
CA LEU A 114 2.13 -5.47 -3.87
C LEU A 114 0.64 -5.14 -3.92
N ILE A 115 0.09 -4.71 -2.80
CA ILE A 115 -1.33 -4.40 -2.63
C ILE A 115 -1.47 -2.91 -2.35
N ILE A 116 -2.15 -2.20 -3.23
CA ILE A 116 -2.28 -0.74 -3.15
C ILE A 116 -3.76 -0.39 -3.09
N THR A 117 -4.12 0.51 -2.18
CA THR A 117 -5.42 1.20 -2.26
C THR A 117 -5.20 2.69 -2.44
N VAL A 118 -5.96 3.30 -3.34
CA VAL A 118 -5.93 4.73 -3.62
C VAL A 118 -7.35 5.26 -3.61
N PRO A 119 -7.63 6.36 -2.88
CA PRO A 119 -8.92 7.04 -2.96
C PRO A 119 -9.23 7.46 -4.40
N SER A 120 -10.50 7.45 -4.76
CA SER A 120 -10.94 8.01 -6.04
C SER A 120 -11.04 9.53 -5.92
N PRO A 121 -10.79 10.30 -6.99
CA PRO A 121 -10.93 11.78 -6.96
C PRO A 121 -12.33 12.26 -6.56
N GLN A 122 -13.32 11.40 -6.61
CA GLN A 122 -14.69 11.68 -6.15
C GLN A 122 -14.79 11.80 -4.63
N VAL A 123 -13.84 11.21 -3.88
CA VAL A 123 -13.79 11.33 -2.40
C VAL A 123 -13.57 12.79 -2.00
N ASP A 124 -12.68 13.50 -2.67
CA ASP A 124 -12.37 14.88 -2.38
C ASP A 124 -13.60 15.78 -2.57
N ARG A 125 -14.36 15.55 -3.65
CA ARG A 125 -15.61 16.26 -3.89
C ARG A 125 -16.68 15.94 -2.85
N LEU A 126 -16.79 14.68 -2.43
CA LEU A 126 -17.73 14.26 -1.39
C LEU A 126 -17.34 14.83 -0.03
N LEU A 127 -16.05 14.80 0.32
CA LEU A 127 -15.54 15.42 1.55
C LEU A 127 -15.75 16.93 1.58
N HIS A 128 -15.42 17.63 0.49
CA HIS A 128 -15.71 19.07 0.37
C HIS A 128 -17.20 19.39 0.54
N TRP A 129 -18.06 18.55 -0.02
CA TRP A 129 -19.51 18.70 0.14
C TRP A 129 -19.95 18.46 1.58
N LEU A 130 -19.45 17.39 2.25
CA LEU A 130 -19.75 17.09 3.65
C LEU A 130 -19.21 18.14 4.62
N MET A 131 -18.01 18.69 4.37
CA MET A 131 -17.44 19.80 5.15
C MET A 131 -18.27 21.07 5.02
N ARG A 132 -18.73 21.38 3.80
CA ARG A 132 -19.57 22.57 3.54
C ARG A 132 -20.91 22.52 4.31
N TRP A 133 -21.41 21.33 4.62
CA TRP A 133 -22.66 21.10 5.36
C TRP A 133 -22.44 20.81 6.84
N GLY A 134 -21.21 20.97 7.35
CA GLY A 134 -20.88 20.80 8.78
C GLY A 134 -20.97 19.37 9.31
N PHE A 135 -21.00 18.36 8.44
CA PHE A 135 -21.06 16.97 8.86
C PHE A 135 -19.69 16.37 9.22
N VAL A 136 -18.58 17.05 8.89
CA VAL A 136 -17.21 16.62 9.20
C VAL A 136 -16.38 17.83 9.58
N ASP A 137 -16.02 17.95 10.85
CA ASP A 137 -15.06 18.92 11.34
C ASP A 137 -13.64 18.41 11.24
N GLY A 138 -12.72 19.22 10.69
CA GLY A 138 -11.29 19.12 10.96
C GLY A 138 -10.51 18.04 10.19
N MET A 139 -10.96 17.51 9.06
CA MET A 139 -10.07 16.78 8.16
C MET A 139 -9.19 17.77 7.41
N SER A 140 -7.89 17.81 7.75
CA SER A 140 -6.89 18.54 6.99
C SER A 140 -7.03 18.16 5.52
N ALA A 141 -7.25 19.13 4.67
CA ALA A 141 -7.10 19.01 3.22
C ALA A 141 -5.60 18.77 2.98
N HIS A 142 -5.17 17.52 3.07
CA HIS A 142 -3.82 17.16 2.66
C HIS A 142 -3.72 17.44 1.17
N GLU A 143 -2.67 18.14 0.79
CA GLU A 143 -2.36 18.45 -0.60
C GLU A 143 -2.27 17.13 -1.38
N HIS A 144 -3.31 16.82 -2.12
CA HIS A 144 -3.24 15.76 -3.11
C HIS A 144 -2.42 16.33 -4.29
N HIS A 145 -1.24 15.80 -4.48
CA HIS A 145 -0.32 16.22 -5.56
C HIS A 145 -0.83 15.83 -6.96
N GLY A 146 -2.14 15.90 -7.22
CA GLY A 146 -2.71 15.68 -8.55
C GLY A 146 -2.49 14.26 -9.11
N PHE A 147 -2.23 13.25 -8.27
CA PHE A 147 -1.99 11.89 -8.72
C PHE A 147 -3.19 11.31 -9.47
N ASP A 148 -3.01 10.98 -10.75
CA ASP A 148 -4.04 10.29 -11.53
C ASP A 148 -4.01 8.78 -11.23
N VAL A 149 -4.99 8.31 -10.48
CA VAL A 149 -5.13 6.91 -10.09
C VAL A 149 -5.15 5.94 -11.29
N ARG A 150 -5.54 6.41 -12.47
CA ARG A 150 -5.56 5.62 -13.72
C ARG A 150 -4.16 5.28 -14.21
N MET A 151 -3.16 6.05 -13.82
CA MET A 151 -1.76 5.81 -14.17
C MET A 151 -1.12 4.70 -13.33
N THR A 152 -1.71 4.33 -12.18
CA THR A 152 -1.17 3.30 -11.28
C THR A 152 -0.77 2.02 -12.00
N PRO A 153 -1.60 1.38 -12.84
CA PRO A 153 -1.19 0.16 -13.53
C PRO A 153 0.05 0.33 -14.41
N ALA A 154 0.12 1.41 -15.18
CA ALA A 154 1.23 1.66 -16.09
C ALA A 154 2.54 1.94 -15.35
N LEU A 155 2.49 2.69 -14.24
CA LEU A 155 3.66 3.03 -13.43
C LEU A 155 4.32 1.78 -12.84
N PHE A 156 3.55 0.90 -12.21
CA PHE A 156 4.08 -0.30 -11.58
C PHE A 156 4.48 -1.40 -12.58
N SER A 157 3.80 -1.48 -13.74
CA SER A 157 4.16 -2.43 -14.79
C SER A 157 5.50 -2.10 -15.45
N ARG A 158 5.92 -0.83 -15.49
CA ARG A 158 7.25 -0.42 -16.00
C ARG A 158 8.41 -1.00 -15.20
N GLU A 159 8.21 -1.25 -13.91
CA GLU A 159 9.19 -1.89 -13.02
C GLU A 159 9.02 -3.42 -12.97
N GLY A 160 8.37 -4.01 -13.98
CA GLY A 160 8.26 -5.47 -14.14
C GLY A 160 7.21 -6.14 -13.24
N LEU A 161 6.35 -5.37 -12.57
CA LEU A 161 5.25 -5.91 -11.77
C LEU A 161 4.03 -6.18 -12.65
N ARG A 162 3.46 -7.38 -12.56
CA ARG A 162 2.27 -7.78 -13.31
C ARG A 162 1.01 -7.43 -12.54
N LEU A 163 0.12 -6.62 -13.11
CA LEU A 163 -1.20 -6.37 -12.53
C LEU A 163 -2.03 -7.67 -12.54
N VAL A 164 -2.47 -8.13 -11.37
CA VAL A 164 -3.31 -9.34 -11.23
C VAL A 164 -4.73 -9.02 -10.80
N MET A 165 -4.98 -7.83 -10.23
CA MET A 165 -6.31 -7.40 -9.83
C MET A 165 -6.40 -5.87 -9.87
N ALA A 166 -7.50 -5.35 -10.43
CA ALA A 166 -7.91 -3.95 -10.30
C ALA A 166 -9.43 -3.91 -10.08
N ARG A 167 -9.87 -3.26 -9.01
CA ARG A 167 -11.30 -3.08 -8.75
C ARG A 167 -11.59 -1.86 -7.89
N ARG A 168 -12.82 -1.37 -7.99
CA ARG A 168 -13.34 -0.32 -7.10
C ARG A 168 -14.10 -0.95 -5.92
N PHE A 169 -14.09 -0.28 -4.79
CA PHE A 169 -14.85 -0.67 -3.60
C PHE A 169 -15.36 0.57 -2.86
N GLN A 170 -16.19 0.38 -1.80
CA GLN A 170 -16.83 1.48 -1.07
C GLN A 170 -17.58 2.45 -2.01
N LEU A 171 -18.54 1.90 -2.79
CA LEU A 171 -19.34 2.67 -3.76
C LEU A 171 -18.49 3.42 -4.81
N GLY A 172 -17.31 2.90 -5.15
CA GLY A 172 -16.41 3.53 -6.13
C GLY A 172 -15.48 4.60 -5.53
N LEU A 173 -15.54 4.83 -4.23
CA LEU A 173 -14.72 5.85 -3.55
C LEU A 173 -13.26 5.42 -3.34
N ASN A 174 -12.95 4.15 -3.49
CA ASN A 174 -11.59 3.62 -3.38
C ASN A 174 -11.29 2.63 -4.50
N ASN A 175 -10.03 2.62 -4.94
CA ASN A 175 -9.50 1.67 -5.89
C ASN A 175 -8.56 0.70 -5.18
N LEU A 176 -8.61 -0.58 -5.56
CA LEU A 176 -7.66 -1.60 -5.14
C LEU A 176 -6.90 -2.07 -6.37
N PHE A 177 -5.58 -2.06 -6.29
CA PHE A 177 -4.69 -2.67 -7.26
C PHE A 177 -3.84 -3.72 -6.56
N VAL A 178 -3.70 -4.88 -7.19
CA VAL A 178 -2.78 -5.92 -6.74
C VAL A 178 -1.85 -6.25 -7.88
N PHE A 179 -0.56 -6.14 -7.61
CA PHE A 179 0.50 -6.52 -8.53
C PHE A 179 1.22 -7.74 -7.97
N GLU A 180 1.83 -8.50 -8.87
CA GLU A 180 2.66 -9.66 -8.52
C GLU A 180 4.00 -9.53 -9.21
N LYS A 181 5.08 -9.77 -8.47
CA LYS A 181 6.41 -9.92 -9.06
C LYS A 181 6.48 -11.29 -9.73
N PRO A 182 6.72 -11.37 -11.05
CA PRO A 182 6.82 -12.65 -11.73
C PRO A 182 7.82 -13.57 -11.05
N SER A 183 7.45 -14.84 -10.87
CA SER A 183 8.38 -15.88 -10.47
C SER A 183 9.23 -16.14 -11.70
N GLY A 184 10.49 -15.71 -11.70
CA GLY A 184 11.39 -15.87 -12.84
C GLY A 184 11.59 -17.34 -13.19
N VAL A 185 10.73 -17.88 -14.04
CA VAL A 185 11.07 -18.96 -14.95
C VAL A 185 11.29 -18.27 -16.28
N PRO A 186 12.50 -18.24 -16.84
CA PRO A 186 12.67 -17.83 -18.20
C PRO A 186 11.76 -18.76 -19.04
N ALA A 187 10.88 -18.20 -19.86
CA ALA A 187 10.33 -18.96 -20.96
C ALA A 187 11.54 -19.51 -21.71
N LEU A 188 11.78 -20.81 -21.59
CA LEU A 188 12.65 -21.52 -22.50
C LEU A 188 12.09 -21.23 -23.88
N ALA A 189 12.76 -20.36 -24.61
CA ALA A 189 12.57 -20.21 -26.02
C ALA A 189 12.81 -21.60 -26.60
N GLU A 190 11.75 -22.32 -26.90
CA GLU A 190 11.81 -23.47 -27.77
C GLU A 190 12.24 -22.98 -29.15
N ALA A 191 13.56 -22.91 -29.33
CA ALA A 191 14.13 -23.02 -30.63
C ALA A 191 13.95 -24.50 -31.02
N ARG A 192 12.96 -24.79 -31.82
CA ARG A 192 12.93 -26.01 -32.61
C ARG A 192 13.49 -25.74 -34.00
N PRO A 193 14.33 -26.67 -34.49
CA PRO A 193 15.07 -26.56 -35.75
C PRO A 193 14.18 -26.57 -36.98
#